data_61835f58ca18b0e11ab06504f55bc1b5
#
_entry.id   61835f58ca18b0e11ab06504f55bc1b5
#
_cell.length_a   1.000
_cell.length_b   1.000
_cell.length_c   1.000
_cell.angle_alpha   90.00
_cell.angle_beta   90.00
_cell.angle_gamma   90.00
#
_symmetry.space_group_name_H-M   'P 1'
#
loop_
_entity.id
_entity.type
_entity.pdbx_description
1 polymer ?
#
loop_
_entity_poly.entity_id
_entity_poly.type
_entity_poly.pdbx_seq_one_letter_code
_entity_poly.pdbx_strand_id
1 'polypeptide(L)'
;MEEQNPQIELYVSAGNDDENKAIEQILSKLNLDLLIKNTLQRVGVTQPVMLTLLITDDETIRDMNKQYRQQNKPTDVLSFPLLEKPLVNAPAEQLWQPVEDETGQQGSAGNTSAFVTPPELITNLGDIVISWPTVAKQAADIGHSTAYELLYLVVHGVLHLVGYDDQSEAGYQSMVQLQQALLQTV
;
A
#
# COMPACT_ATOMS: atom_id res chain seq x y z
N MET A 1 -13.99 1.75 -23.03
CA MET A 1 -12.84 1.10 -22.35
C MET A 1 -13.38 0.55 -21.04
N GLU A 2 -13.29 -0.73 -20.84
CA GLU A 2 -13.65 -1.31 -19.54
C GLU A 2 -12.66 -0.78 -18.51
N GLU A 3 -13.15 -0.08 -17.51
CA GLU A 3 -12.35 0.30 -16.35
C GLU A 3 -11.93 -0.97 -15.62
N GLN A 4 -10.66 -1.33 -15.74
CA GLN A 4 -10.14 -2.51 -15.05
C GLN A 4 -10.03 -2.18 -13.56
N ASN A 5 -10.78 -2.92 -12.74
CA ASN A 5 -10.66 -2.85 -11.30
C ASN A 5 -9.32 -3.43 -10.84
N PRO A 6 -8.68 -2.86 -9.82
CA PRO A 6 -7.49 -3.47 -9.23
C PRO A 6 -7.83 -4.87 -8.70
N GLN A 7 -6.90 -5.81 -8.84
CA GLN A 7 -7.02 -7.13 -8.22
C GLN A 7 -6.45 -7.06 -6.80
N ILE A 8 -7.25 -7.40 -5.82
CA ILE A 8 -6.87 -7.33 -4.41
C ILE A 8 -6.96 -8.73 -3.81
N GLU A 9 -5.83 -9.23 -3.33
CA GLU A 9 -5.78 -10.45 -2.54
C GLU A 9 -5.81 -10.08 -1.07
N LEU A 10 -6.91 -10.44 -0.37
CA LEU A 10 -7.12 -10.14 1.03
C LEU A 10 -6.97 -11.40 1.88
N TYR A 11 -6.10 -11.32 2.88
CA TYR A 11 -5.89 -12.37 3.88
C TYR A 11 -6.08 -11.81 5.28
N VAL A 12 -6.70 -12.61 6.16
CA VAL A 12 -6.89 -12.28 7.58
C VAL A 12 -6.29 -13.41 8.43
N SER A 13 -5.32 -13.06 9.24
CA SER A 13 -4.62 -13.96 10.15
C SER A 13 -4.19 -13.20 11.42
N ALA A 14 -5.17 -12.68 12.16
CA ALA A 14 -4.95 -11.79 13.31
C ALA A 14 -5.31 -12.44 14.65
N GLY A 15 -5.72 -13.71 14.66
CA GLY A 15 -6.11 -14.42 15.86
C GLY A 15 -6.64 -15.82 15.55
N ASN A 16 -7.55 -16.33 16.39
CA ASN A 16 -8.22 -17.60 16.15
C ASN A 16 -9.30 -17.47 15.04
N ASP A 17 -9.89 -18.59 14.65
CA ASP A 17 -10.87 -18.64 13.56
C ASP A 17 -12.09 -17.74 13.78
N ASP A 18 -12.57 -17.60 15.02
CA ASP A 18 -13.74 -16.76 15.32
C ASP A 18 -13.39 -15.28 15.26
N GLU A 19 -12.20 -14.90 15.73
CA GLU A 19 -11.66 -13.54 15.62
C GLU A 19 -11.43 -13.17 14.16
N ASN A 20 -10.82 -14.04 13.38
CA ASN A 20 -10.61 -13.82 11.94
C ASN A 20 -11.92 -13.65 11.19
N LYS A 21 -12.93 -14.49 11.45
CA LYS A 21 -14.28 -14.33 10.87
C LYS A 21 -14.94 -13.03 11.25
N ALA A 22 -14.78 -12.56 12.49
CA ALA A 22 -15.33 -11.28 12.93
C ALA A 22 -14.69 -10.11 12.18
N ILE A 23 -13.37 -10.16 11.98
CA ILE A 23 -12.64 -9.17 11.18
C ILE A 23 -13.10 -9.21 9.72
N GLU A 24 -13.20 -10.39 9.11
CA GLU A 24 -13.69 -10.55 7.73
C GLU A 24 -15.10 -9.99 7.54
N GLN A 25 -15.99 -10.15 8.54
CA GLN A 25 -17.33 -9.54 8.51
C GLN A 25 -17.30 -8.01 8.56
N ILE A 26 -16.34 -7.42 9.27
CA ILE A 26 -16.13 -5.97 9.27
C ILE A 26 -15.63 -5.52 7.89
N LEU A 27 -14.61 -6.20 7.37
CA LEU A 27 -14.00 -5.89 6.08
C LEU A 27 -14.99 -6.00 4.92
N SER A 28 -15.89 -7.00 4.95
CA SER A 28 -16.91 -7.19 3.92
C SER A 28 -17.92 -6.05 3.80
N LYS A 29 -18.07 -5.24 4.84
CA LYS A 29 -18.92 -4.04 4.85
C LYS A 29 -18.21 -2.79 4.36
N LEU A 30 -16.88 -2.86 4.22
CA LEU A 30 -16.05 -1.76 3.74
C LEU A 30 -15.83 -1.95 2.23
N ASN A 31 -16.06 -0.90 1.44
CA ASN A 31 -15.77 -0.92 0.01
C ASN A 31 -14.27 -0.75 -0.26
N LEU A 32 -13.45 -1.71 0.20
CA LEU A 32 -11.98 -1.65 0.02
C LEU A 32 -11.59 -1.55 -1.45
N ASP A 33 -12.23 -2.32 -2.31
CA ASP A 33 -11.97 -2.30 -3.76
C ASP A 33 -12.20 -0.91 -4.36
N LEU A 34 -13.30 -0.27 -3.98
CA LEU A 34 -13.64 1.07 -4.45
C LEU A 34 -12.65 2.12 -3.89
N LEU A 35 -12.28 2.01 -2.62
CA LEU A 35 -11.32 2.92 -2.00
C LEU A 35 -9.95 2.82 -2.66
N ILE A 36 -9.45 1.61 -2.87
CA ILE A 36 -8.16 1.36 -3.54
C ILE A 36 -8.22 1.85 -4.98
N LYS A 37 -9.29 1.55 -5.71
CA LYS A 37 -9.51 2.06 -7.07
C LYS A 37 -9.47 3.60 -7.10
N ASN A 38 -10.22 4.27 -6.23
CA ASN A 38 -10.25 5.72 -6.15
C ASN A 38 -8.88 6.31 -5.79
N THR A 39 -8.13 5.63 -4.91
CA THR A 39 -6.76 6.04 -4.56
C THR A 39 -5.85 5.99 -5.78
N LEU A 40 -5.85 4.88 -6.51
CA LEU A 40 -5.04 4.70 -7.72
C LEU A 40 -5.40 5.73 -8.81
N GLN A 41 -6.69 5.93 -9.07
CA GLN A 41 -7.18 6.92 -10.03
C GLN A 41 -6.77 8.35 -9.63
N ARG A 42 -6.85 8.68 -8.34
CA ARG A 42 -6.49 9.99 -7.82
C ARG A 42 -5.04 10.37 -8.09
N VAL A 43 -4.14 9.37 -8.07
CA VAL A 43 -2.71 9.56 -8.31
C VAL A 43 -2.28 9.22 -9.74
N GLY A 44 -3.24 8.97 -10.65
CA GLY A 44 -2.99 8.79 -12.07
C GLY A 44 -2.53 7.38 -12.48
N VAL A 45 -2.70 6.37 -11.62
CA VAL A 45 -2.42 4.97 -11.96
C VAL A 45 -3.65 4.37 -12.61
N THR A 46 -3.59 4.11 -13.91
CA THR A 46 -4.72 3.64 -14.73
C THR A 46 -4.50 2.26 -15.34
N GLN A 47 -3.29 1.73 -15.27
CA GLN A 47 -2.99 0.39 -15.76
C GLN A 47 -3.55 -0.70 -14.86
N PRO A 48 -3.73 -1.93 -15.38
CA PRO A 48 -4.11 -3.08 -14.56
C PRO A 48 -3.07 -3.36 -13.48
N VAL A 49 -3.51 -3.40 -12.22
CA VAL A 49 -2.64 -3.65 -11.08
C VAL A 49 -3.22 -4.71 -10.16
N MET A 50 -2.34 -5.35 -9.40
CA MET A 50 -2.70 -6.21 -8.27
C MET A 50 -1.88 -5.84 -7.04
N LEU A 51 -2.43 -6.11 -5.88
CA LEU A 51 -1.76 -5.98 -4.59
C LEU A 51 -2.30 -6.99 -3.58
N THR A 52 -1.51 -7.28 -2.57
CA THR A 52 -1.93 -8.12 -1.43
C THR A 52 -2.15 -7.25 -0.20
N LEU A 53 -3.23 -7.50 0.52
CA LEU A 53 -3.51 -6.91 1.83
C LEU A 53 -3.61 -8.02 2.87
N LEU A 54 -2.70 -8.03 3.84
CA LEU A 54 -2.68 -8.95 4.97
C LEU A 54 -3.06 -8.20 6.25
N ILE A 55 -4.14 -8.61 6.89
CA ILE A 55 -4.52 -8.19 8.24
C ILE A 55 -3.99 -9.25 9.21
N THR A 56 -3.12 -8.85 10.14
CA THR A 56 -2.43 -9.77 11.04
C THR A 56 -2.40 -9.24 12.48
N ASP A 57 -1.66 -9.92 13.35
CA ASP A 57 -1.46 -9.56 14.76
C ASP A 57 -0.15 -8.78 14.99
N ASP A 58 0.02 -8.30 16.24
CA ASP A 58 1.20 -7.54 16.64
C ASP A 58 2.48 -8.37 16.65
N GLU A 59 2.41 -9.66 16.90
CA GLU A 59 3.58 -10.54 16.93
C GLU A 59 4.14 -10.75 15.52
N THR A 60 3.27 -11.09 14.60
CA THR A 60 3.63 -11.32 13.19
C THR A 60 4.21 -10.05 12.56
N ILE A 61 3.55 -8.90 12.73
CA ILE A 61 4.04 -7.65 12.14
C ILE A 61 5.34 -7.17 12.81
N ARG A 62 5.53 -7.41 14.11
CA ARG A 62 6.80 -7.15 14.80
C ARG A 62 7.94 -7.98 14.20
N ASP A 63 7.71 -9.26 13.95
CA ASP A 63 8.72 -10.13 13.37
C ASP A 63 9.09 -9.71 11.95
N MET A 64 8.11 -9.30 11.14
CA MET A 64 8.35 -8.70 9.83
C MET A 64 9.13 -7.38 9.95
N ASN A 65 8.74 -6.51 10.87
CA ASN A 65 9.42 -5.22 11.09
C ASN A 65 10.87 -5.42 11.54
N LYS A 66 11.14 -6.43 12.37
CA LYS A 66 12.49 -6.82 12.76
C LYS A 66 13.30 -7.34 11.57
N GLN A 67 12.69 -8.21 10.76
CA GLN A 67 13.38 -8.83 9.62
C GLN A 67 13.73 -7.82 8.52
N TYR A 68 12.79 -6.94 8.17
CA TYR A 68 12.90 -6.08 6.98
C TYR A 68 13.35 -4.65 7.29
N ARG A 69 13.07 -4.14 8.50
CA ARG A 69 13.43 -2.78 8.93
C ARG A 69 14.38 -2.75 10.13
N GLN A 70 14.78 -3.91 10.65
CA GLN A 70 15.65 -4.05 11.83
C GLN A 70 15.07 -3.39 13.10
N GLN A 71 13.75 -3.25 13.16
CA GLN A 71 13.04 -2.68 14.30
C GLN A 71 12.23 -3.77 15.02
N ASN A 72 12.67 -4.18 16.20
CA ASN A 72 12.01 -5.21 17.01
C ASN A 72 10.86 -4.62 17.84
N LYS A 73 9.85 -4.09 17.16
CA LYS A 73 8.61 -3.56 17.77
C LYS A 73 7.44 -3.72 16.81
N PRO A 74 6.21 -3.87 17.33
CA PRO A 74 5.03 -3.84 16.48
C PRO A 74 4.87 -2.46 15.83
N THR A 75 4.19 -2.43 14.69
CA THR A 75 3.78 -1.22 14.00
C THR A 75 2.36 -1.41 13.48
N ASP A 76 1.72 -0.35 13.04
CA ASP A 76 0.37 -0.38 12.48
C ASP A 76 0.36 -0.94 11.06
N VAL A 77 1.27 -0.49 10.21
CA VAL A 77 1.34 -0.87 8.80
C VAL A 77 2.78 -1.03 8.32
N LEU A 78 2.98 -2.01 7.46
CA LEU A 78 4.19 -2.19 6.66
C LEU A 78 3.79 -2.28 5.18
N SER A 79 4.51 -1.57 4.32
CA SER A 79 4.34 -1.63 2.87
C SER A 79 5.61 -2.14 2.22
N PHE A 80 5.45 -3.09 1.30
CA PHE A 80 6.54 -3.74 0.57
C PHE A 80 6.35 -3.53 -0.93
N PRO A 81 6.78 -2.38 -1.49
CA PRO A 81 6.70 -2.12 -2.92
C PRO A 81 7.54 -3.14 -3.72
N LEU A 82 6.99 -3.66 -4.82
CA LEU A 82 7.70 -4.53 -5.75
C LEU A 82 8.17 -3.81 -7.01
N LEU A 83 7.87 -2.53 -7.13
CA LEU A 83 8.24 -1.72 -8.29
C LEU A 83 9.70 -1.26 -8.19
N GLU A 84 10.37 -1.22 -9.33
CA GLU A 84 11.74 -0.67 -9.43
C GLU A 84 11.78 0.86 -9.39
N LYS A 85 10.67 1.50 -9.78
CA LYS A 85 10.52 2.96 -9.79
C LYS A 85 9.07 3.36 -9.49
N PRO A 86 8.85 4.57 -8.95
CA PRO A 86 7.49 5.09 -8.74
C PRO A 86 6.65 5.06 -10.02
N LEU A 87 5.37 4.72 -9.89
CA LEU A 87 4.39 4.79 -10.98
C LEU A 87 3.75 6.17 -11.11
N VAL A 88 3.80 6.96 -10.05
CA VAL A 88 3.13 8.26 -9.97
C VAL A 88 4.04 9.37 -10.45
N ASN A 89 3.43 10.42 -11.01
CA ASN A 89 4.14 11.62 -11.42
C ASN A 89 3.96 12.70 -10.35
N ALA A 90 4.93 12.79 -9.46
CA ALA A 90 4.99 13.79 -8.38
C ALA A 90 6.43 14.31 -8.23
N PRO A 91 6.64 15.45 -7.52
CA PRO A 91 7.98 15.93 -7.22
C PRO A 91 8.86 14.88 -6.55
N ALA A 92 10.12 14.81 -6.92
CA ALA A 92 11.05 13.76 -6.46
C ALA A 92 11.19 13.70 -4.94
N GLU A 93 11.06 14.84 -4.25
CA GLU A 93 11.08 14.92 -2.79
C GLU A 93 9.87 14.27 -2.10
N GLN A 94 8.82 13.94 -2.86
CA GLN A 94 7.61 13.25 -2.37
C GLN A 94 7.64 11.75 -2.63
N LEU A 95 8.66 11.27 -3.35
CA LEU A 95 8.74 9.89 -3.82
C LEU A 95 9.94 9.16 -3.21
N TRP A 96 9.77 7.85 -2.98
CA TRP A 96 10.91 7.01 -2.64
C TRP A 96 11.86 6.91 -3.85
N GLN A 97 13.16 6.77 -3.56
CA GLN A 97 14.18 6.69 -4.61
C GLN A 97 14.17 5.30 -5.24
N PRO A 98 14.27 5.22 -6.58
CA PRO A 98 14.47 3.94 -7.26
C PRO A 98 15.71 3.23 -6.71
N VAL A 99 15.67 1.91 -6.67
CA VAL A 99 16.86 1.11 -6.35
C VAL A 99 17.87 1.32 -7.48
N GLU A 100 18.97 2.03 -7.20
CA GLU A 100 20.09 2.10 -8.13
C GLU A 100 20.74 0.72 -8.17
N ASP A 101 20.73 0.08 -9.34
CA ASP A 101 21.57 -1.10 -9.55
C ASP A 101 23.03 -0.70 -9.33
N GLU A 102 23.72 -1.33 -8.36
CA GLU A 102 25.14 -1.12 -8.10
C GLU A 102 26.06 -1.50 -9.30
N THR A 103 25.49 -1.90 -10.40
CA THR A 103 26.21 -2.09 -11.67
C THR A 103 26.17 -0.79 -12.46
N GLY A 104 27.09 0.13 -12.16
CA GLY A 104 27.33 1.35 -12.93
C GLY A 104 27.77 1.06 -14.39
N GLN A 105 26.89 0.47 -15.15
CA GLN A 105 26.97 0.43 -16.60
C GLN A 105 25.94 1.41 -17.17
N GLN A 106 26.40 2.60 -17.49
CA GLN A 106 25.80 3.39 -18.54
C GLN A 106 25.70 2.49 -19.79
N GLY A 107 24.58 1.84 -19.94
CA GLY A 107 24.24 1.08 -21.14
C GLY A 107 24.14 2.05 -22.31
N SER A 108 25.21 2.09 -23.11
CA SER A 108 25.22 2.56 -24.47
C SER A 108 23.88 2.22 -25.16
N ALA A 109 23.33 3.23 -25.83
CA ALA A 109 22.20 3.10 -26.73
C ALA A 109 22.49 2.02 -27.81
N GLY A 110 22.17 0.79 -27.49
CA GLY A 110 22.20 -0.38 -28.35
C GLY A 110 20.80 -0.99 -28.33
N ASN A 111 20.16 -0.92 -29.48
CA ASN A 111 18.95 -1.56 -29.96
C ASN A 111 18.52 -2.80 -29.14
N THR A 112 18.05 -2.61 -27.92
CA THR A 112 17.28 -3.63 -27.22
C THR A 112 15.88 -3.56 -27.77
N SER A 113 15.49 -4.58 -28.54
CA SER A 113 14.10 -4.84 -28.86
C SER A 113 13.30 -4.59 -27.59
N ALA A 114 12.52 -3.50 -27.60
CA ALA A 114 11.57 -3.23 -26.55
C ALA A 114 10.72 -4.49 -26.42
N PHE A 115 10.89 -5.22 -25.33
CA PHE A 115 9.90 -6.21 -24.95
C PHE A 115 8.62 -5.38 -24.75
N VAL A 116 7.77 -5.40 -25.75
CA VAL A 116 6.43 -4.86 -25.67
C VAL A 116 5.75 -5.70 -24.59
N THR A 117 5.64 -5.16 -23.41
CA THR A 117 4.84 -5.78 -22.34
C THR A 117 3.45 -5.99 -22.93
N PRO A 118 2.95 -7.22 -23.01
CA PRO A 118 1.62 -7.47 -23.53
C PRO A 118 0.63 -6.56 -22.82
N PRO A 119 -0.34 -5.94 -23.51
CA PRO A 119 -1.28 -5.00 -22.90
C PRO A 119 -2.18 -5.63 -21.81
N GLU A 120 -2.07 -6.91 -21.58
CA GLU A 120 -2.79 -7.68 -20.56
C GLU A 120 -1.95 -8.01 -19.31
N LEU A 121 -0.70 -7.55 -19.22
CA LEU A 121 0.14 -7.86 -18.07
C LEU A 121 -0.27 -7.01 -16.86
N ILE A 122 -0.75 -7.68 -15.80
CA ILE A 122 -1.12 -7.04 -14.54
C ILE A 122 0.15 -6.71 -13.76
N THR A 123 0.30 -5.45 -13.37
CA THR A 123 1.44 -4.99 -12.56
C THR A 123 1.22 -5.32 -11.10
N ASN A 124 2.09 -6.13 -10.50
CA ASN A 124 2.07 -6.38 -9.07
C ASN A 124 2.71 -5.20 -8.32
N LEU A 125 1.90 -4.50 -7.54
CA LEU A 125 2.37 -3.34 -6.75
C LEU A 125 3.13 -3.75 -5.49
N GLY A 126 2.84 -4.94 -4.95
CA GLY A 126 3.43 -5.45 -3.72
C GLY A 126 2.41 -5.72 -2.62
N ASP A 127 2.88 -5.72 -1.39
CA ASP A 127 2.14 -6.18 -0.23
C ASP A 127 1.97 -5.07 0.81
N ILE A 128 0.79 -5.02 1.44
CA ILE A 128 0.49 -4.18 2.60
C ILE A 128 0.13 -5.11 3.75
N VAL A 129 0.80 -4.94 4.89
CA VAL A 129 0.56 -5.70 6.12
C VAL A 129 0.10 -4.75 7.21
N ILE A 130 -1.04 -5.04 7.83
CA ILE A 130 -1.66 -4.19 8.87
C ILE A 130 -1.88 -5.02 10.12
N SER A 131 -1.48 -4.49 11.29
CA SER A 131 -1.79 -5.07 12.59
C SER A 131 -3.17 -4.65 13.06
N TRP A 132 -4.11 -5.59 13.15
CA TRP A 132 -5.45 -5.32 13.66
C TRP A 132 -5.48 -4.81 15.10
N PRO A 133 -4.75 -5.42 16.07
CA PRO A 133 -4.72 -4.93 17.44
C PRO A 133 -4.19 -3.49 17.54
N THR A 134 -3.16 -3.15 16.78
CA THR A 134 -2.61 -1.79 16.76
C THR A 134 -3.60 -0.80 16.15
N VAL A 135 -4.28 -1.16 15.06
CA VAL A 135 -5.34 -0.33 14.45
C VAL A 135 -6.47 -0.05 15.45
N ALA A 136 -6.97 -1.09 16.13
CA ALA A 136 -8.04 -0.94 17.11
C ALA A 136 -7.63 -0.02 18.28
N LYS A 137 -6.39 -0.16 18.75
CA LYS A 137 -5.82 0.69 19.82
C LYS A 137 -5.67 2.14 19.36
N GLN A 138 -5.08 2.38 18.21
CA GLN A 138 -4.90 3.74 17.67
C GLN A 138 -6.25 4.44 17.44
N ALA A 139 -7.23 3.74 16.87
CA ALA A 139 -8.57 4.26 16.67
C ALA A 139 -9.21 4.70 17.98
N ALA A 140 -9.11 3.88 19.03
CA ALA A 140 -9.62 4.22 20.37
C ALA A 140 -8.90 5.44 20.98
N ASP A 141 -7.56 5.51 20.87
CA ASP A 141 -6.74 6.59 21.41
C ASP A 141 -7.05 7.95 20.75
N ILE A 142 -7.38 7.95 19.45
CA ILE A 142 -7.67 9.16 18.65
C ILE A 142 -9.18 9.49 18.66
N GLY A 143 -10.04 8.54 19.03
CA GLY A 143 -11.50 8.70 19.01
C GLY A 143 -12.13 8.47 17.64
N HIS A 144 -11.47 7.69 16.78
CA HIS A 144 -11.99 7.24 15.50
C HIS A 144 -12.61 5.84 15.60
N SER A 145 -13.41 5.44 14.59
CA SER A 145 -13.79 4.04 14.46
C SER A 145 -12.59 3.21 13.96
N THR A 146 -12.54 1.94 14.35
CA THR A 146 -11.53 1.00 13.84
C THR A 146 -11.59 0.89 12.31
N ALA A 147 -12.79 0.93 11.74
CA ALA A 147 -13.00 0.93 10.30
C ALA A 147 -12.32 2.14 9.62
N TYR A 148 -12.51 3.34 10.16
CA TYR A 148 -11.90 4.57 9.61
C TYR A 148 -10.36 4.48 9.67
N GLU A 149 -9.81 4.06 10.80
CA GLU A 149 -8.37 3.93 10.97
C GLU A 149 -7.78 2.88 10.01
N LEU A 150 -8.47 1.75 9.83
CA LEU A 150 -8.08 0.76 8.84
C LEU A 150 -8.05 1.33 7.42
N LEU A 151 -9.12 2.02 7.00
CA LEU A 151 -9.19 2.63 5.67
C LEU A 151 -8.08 3.67 5.46
N TYR A 152 -7.76 4.45 6.50
CA TYR A 152 -6.67 5.42 6.48
C TYR A 152 -5.32 4.74 6.22
N LEU A 153 -5.04 3.63 6.91
CA LEU A 153 -3.80 2.86 6.72
C LEU A 153 -3.75 2.11 5.38
N VAL A 154 -4.89 1.64 4.86
CA VAL A 154 -4.95 1.04 3.52
C VAL A 154 -4.58 2.06 2.45
N VAL A 155 -5.13 3.27 2.50
CA VAL A 155 -4.76 4.35 1.57
C VAL A 155 -3.28 4.68 1.70
N HIS A 156 -2.78 4.82 2.93
CA HIS A 156 -1.37 5.05 3.21
C HIS A 156 -0.46 3.99 2.56
N GLY A 157 -0.79 2.71 2.75
CA GLY A 157 -0.05 1.60 2.15
C GLY A 157 -0.07 1.63 0.62
N VAL A 158 -1.23 1.88 0.01
CA VAL A 158 -1.35 1.98 -1.46
C VAL A 158 -0.50 3.13 -2.01
N LEU A 159 -0.49 4.28 -1.34
CA LEU A 159 0.35 5.42 -1.75
C LEU A 159 1.84 5.07 -1.71
N HIS A 160 2.29 4.35 -0.68
CA HIS A 160 3.67 3.84 -0.63
C HIS A 160 3.97 2.85 -1.75
N LEU A 161 3.06 1.91 -2.05
CA LEU A 161 3.28 0.93 -3.12
C LEU A 161 3.49 1.58 -4.49
N VAL A 162 2.80 2.69 -4.78
CA VAL A 162 2.88 3.37 -6.07
C VAL A 162 3.97 4.43 -6.17
N GLY A 163 4.65 4.75 -5.05
CA GLY A 163 5.82 5.61 -5.13
C GLY A 163 5.97 6.69 -4.08
N TYR A 164 4.93 7.05 -3.33
CA TYR A 164 5.05 8.10 -2.31
C TYR A 164 5.89 7.66 -1.12
N ASP A 165 6.61 8.62 -0.54
CA ASP A 165 7.42 8.44 0.66
C ASP A 165 7.10 9.54 1.68
N ASP A 166 7.02 9.17 2.96
CA ASP A 166 6.70 10.06 4.07
C ASP A 166 7.93 10.46 4.92
N GLN A 167 9.13 10.13 4.46
CA GLN A 167 10.36 10.48 5.17
C GLN A 167 10.73 11.96 5.03
N SER A 168 10.34 12.61 3.94
CA SER A 168 10.47 14.04 3.77
C SER A 168 9.21 14.77 4.26
N GLU A 169 9.36 16.02 4.69
CA GLU A 169 8.20 16.86 5.05
C GLU A 169 7.24 17.03 3.88
N ALA A 170 7.76 17.25 2.67
CA ALA A 170 6.95 17.39 1.46
C ALA A 170 6.16 16.11 1.15
N GLY A 171 6.80 14.95 1.26
CA GLY A 171 6.15 13.66 1.05
C GLY A 171 5.09 13.36 2.10
N TYR A 172 5.42 13.57 3.36
CA TYR A 172 4.48 13.40 4.47
C TYR A 172 3.22 14.26 4.28
N GLN A 173 3.37 15.56 4.04
CA GLN A 173 2.24 16.48 3.82
C GLN A 173 1.40 16.10 2.61
N SER A 174 2.04 15.68 1.52
CA SER A 174 1.34 15.21 0.32
C SER A 174 0.50 13.98 0.60
N MET A 175 1.04 12.98 1.30
CA MET A 175 0.32 11.76 1.68
C MET A 175 -0.85 12.06 2.60
N VAL A 176 -0.66 12.88 3.64
CA VAL A 176 -1.74 13.29 4.56
C VAL A 176 -2.89 13.97 3.81
N GLN A 177 -2.60 14.89 2.90
CA GLN A 177 -3.62 15.56 2.09
C GLN A 177 -4.39 14.59 1.20
N LEU A 178 -3.70 13.66 0.55
CA LEU A 178 -4.33 12.62 -0.27
C LEU A 178 -5.23 11.68 0.55
N GLN A 179 -4.74 11.22 1.70
CA GLN A 179 -5.50 10.35 2.60
C GLN A 179 -6.77 11.05 3.10
N GLN A 180 -6.67 12.30 3.55
CA GLN A 180 -7.82 13.06 4.01
C GLN A 180 -8.85 13.30 2.89
N ALA A 181 -8.39 13.68 1.69
CA ALA A 181 -9.28 13.92 0.55
C ALA A 181 -10.03 12.66 0.11
N LEU A 182 -9.36 11.50 0.12
CA LEU A 182 -9.96 10.22 -0.27
C LEU A 182 -10.96 9.72 0.75
N LEU A 183 -10.71 9.91 2.05
CA LEU A 183 -11.60 9.45 3.11
C LEU A 183 -12.80 10.37 3.36
N GLN A 184 -12.80 11.60 2.85
CA GLN A 184 -13.99 12.47 2.87
C GLN A 184 -15.09 11.99 1.93
N THR A 185 -14.78 11.09 1.00
CA THR A 185 -15.71 10.56 0.01
C THR A 185 -16.28 9.18 0.36
N VAL A 186 -15.94 8.64 1.55
CA VAL A 186 -16.34 7.29 2.02
C VAL A 186 -17.42 7.37 3.07
#